data_b14bbd8452fcb75b7d409707c7754ebd
#
_entry.id   b14bbd8452fcb75b7d409707c7754ebd
#
_cell.length_a   1.000
_cell.length_b   1.000
_cell.length_c   1.000
_cell.angle_alpha   90.00
_cell.angle_beta   90.00
_cell.angle_gamma   90.00
#
_symmetry.space_group_name_H-M   'P 1'
#
loop_
_entity.id
_entity.type
_entity.pdbx_description
1 polymer ?
#
loop_
_entity_poly.entity_id
_entity_poly.type
_entity_poly.pdbx_seq_one_letter_code
_entity_poly.pdbx_strand_id
1 'polypeptide(L)'
;NFAVVDANLENYKKGLDAHCNTEFNYFCDVYARYLPANLKEEMNKKDGAAEQLDYLCKECKKTGQKVYLFIDEYDHFTNTILAEPDCLNSYQAETHGTGYLRKFFDTIKSATDSTLERVFVTGVSPVTMDDLTSGFNIGTNYSLAYEFNEMTGFTEEEVREMLTYYTDTLNLHNYTVDELIELMKPWYDNYCFTADSYGETTMYNSNMVLYFIDNYIRNRGRLPENMIEENIRLDYNKLRMLIRKDKEFAHDASIIQQLVENGFVAGELKTGFPAEQIGDPDNFVSLLYYFGMVTIAGTHQGKTKFVIPNEVVREQLFRYLLDTYKENDLKYDSYEKGNLESALAYRGEWKPYFEYIADSLHKYSSQRDHQKGEYFVHGFTLAMTCDNKFYRPISEKDTQEGY
;
A
#
# COMPACT_ATOMS: atom_id res chain seq x y z
N ASN A 1 16.63 3.28 7.68
CA ASN A 1 15.57 2.68 6.87
C ASN A 1 15.70 1.16 6.88
N PHE A 2 14.63 0.43 7.26
CA PHE A 2 14.66 -1.03 7.38
C PHE A 2 14.42 -1.75 6.03
N ALA A 3 14.00 -1.07 4.99
CA ALA A 3 13.85 -1.65 3.64
C ALA A 3 15.16 -2.21 3.06
N VAL A 4 16.32 -1.73 3.53
CA VAL A 4 17.63 -2.22 3.09
C VAL A 4 18.05 -3.52 3.80
N VAL A 5 17.31 -3.97 4.80
CA VAL A 5 17.61 -5.20 5.55
C VAL A 5 17.02 -6.39 4.82
N ASP A 6 17.82 -7.45 4.63
CA ASP A 6 17.34 -8.70 4.05
C ASP A 6 16.17 -9.26 4.88
N ALA A 7 15.03 -9.45 4.26
CA ALA A 7 13.81 -9.94 4.91
C ALA A 7 13.80 -11.47 5.13
N ASN A 8 14.84 -12.19 4.69
CA ASN A 8 14.95 -13.61 4.93
C ASN A 8 15.17 -13.90 6.43
N LEU A 9 14.31 -14.75 7.02
CA LEU A 9 14.32 -15.13 8.43
C LEU A 9 15.69 -15.58 8.97
N GLU A 10 16.52 -16.23 8.14
CA GLU A 10 17.84 -16.70 8.55
C GLU A 10 18.88 -15.58 8.63
N ASN A 11 18.71 -14.52 7.85
CA ASN A 11 19.71 -13.47 7.67
C ASN A 11 19.32 -12.12 8.27
N TYR A 12 18.01 -11.85 8.49
CA TYR A 12 17.54 -10.50 8.84
C TYR A 12 18.20 -9.96 10.13
N LYS A 13 18.43 -10.82 11.16
CA LYS A 13 19.08 -10.39 12.41
C LYS A 13 20.47 -9.83 12.14
N LYS A 14 21.27 -10.56 11.36
CA LYS A 14 22.61 -10.12 10.98
C LYS A 14 22.56 -8.88 10.08
N GLY A 15 21.58 -8.84 9.18
CA GLY A 15 21.35 -7.69 8.30
C GLY A 15 20.97 -6.44 9.09
N LEU A 16 20.03 -6.56 10.06
CA LEU A 16 19.63 -5.46 10.92
C LEU A 16 20.79 -4.97 11.80
N ASP A 17 21.55 -5.91 12.40
CA ASP A 17 22.72 -5.57 13.19
C ASP A 17 23.78 -4.84 12.37
N ALA A 18 24.08 -5.32 11.18
CA ALA A 18 25.07 -4.70 10.29
C ALA A 18 24.64 -3.33 9.83
N HIS A 19 23.34 -3.17 9.47
CA HIS A 19 22.78 -1.88 9.06
C HIS A 19 22.80 -0.88 10.22
N CYS A 20 22.26 -1.23 11.38
CA CYS A 20 22.28 -0.38 12.56
C CYS A 20 23.70 -0.01 12.99
N ASN A 21 24.63 -0.96 12.97
CA ASN A 21 26.04 -0.69 13.26
C ASN A 21 26.63 0.35 12.31
N THR A 22 26.32 0.27 11.01
CA THR A 22 26.76 1.24 10.01
C THR A 22 26.24 2.64 10.34
N GLU A 23 24.96 2.77 10.62
CA GLU A 23 24.31 4.06 10.95
C GLU A 23 24.84 4.63 12.27
N PHE A 24 25.04 3.81 13.29
CA PHE A 24 25.58 4.24 14.58
C PHE A 24 27.04 4.69 14.45
N ASN A 25 27.85 3.99 13.64
CA ASN A 25 29.23 4.41 13.36
C ASN A 25 29.25 5.75 12.60
N TYR A 26 28.36 5.93 11.62
CA TYR A 26 28.22 7.21 10.91
C TYR A 26 27.82 8.34 11.85
N PHE A 27 26.86 8.10 12.74
CA PHE A 27 26.49 9.05 13.78
C PHE A 27 27.69 9.44 14.66
N CYS A 28 28.49 8.47 15.12
CA CYS A 28 29.70 8.72 15.91
C CYS A 28 30.71 9.58 15.15
N ASP A 29 30.87 9.35 13.85
CA ASP A 29 31.81 10.13 13.02
C ASP A 29 31.33 11.56 12.80
N VAL A 30 30.07 11.76 12.50
CA VAL A 30 29.47 13.10 12.28
C VAL A 30 29.51 13.96 13.54
N TYR A 31 29.22 13.36 14.68
CA TYR A 31 29.11 14.06 15.97
C TYR A 31 30.32 13.88 16.88
N ALA A 32 31.45 13.43 16.34
CA ALA A 32 32.68 13.09 17.11
C ALA A 32 33.13 14.17 18.08
N ARG A 33 32.95 15.46 17.74
CA ARG A 33 33.33 16.60 18.60
C ARG A 33 32.50 16.74 19.90
N TYR A 34 31.31 16.09 19.95
CA TYR A 34 30.41 16.14 21.07
C TYR A 34 30.38 14.87 21.91
N LEU A 35 31.06 13.83 21.44
CA LEU A 35 31.00 12.48 21.95
C LEU A 35 32.36 12.04 22.51
N PRO A 36 32.40 11.05 23.43
CA PRO A 36 33.66 10.50 23.90
C PRO A 36 34.50 9.90 22.76
N ALA A 37 35.80 10.15 22.76
CA ALA A 37 36.69 9.73 21.67
C ALA A 37 36.74 8.20 21.46
N ASN A 38 36.49 7.40 22.51
CA ASN A 38 36.45 5.94 22.46
C ASN A 38 35.05 5.35 22.24
N LEU A 39 34.00 6.19 22.08
CA LEU A 39 32.61 5.73 21.98
C LEU A 39 32.42 4.69 20.87
N LYS A 40 32.89 5.00 19.67
CA LYS A 40 32.77 4.12 18.49
C LYS A 40 33.43 2.75 18.72
N GLU A 41 34.64 2.73 19.30
CA GLU A 41 35.35 1.48 19.57
C GLU A 41 34.64 0.63 20.61
N GLU A 42 34.20 1.22 21.72
CA GLU A 42 33.52 0.51 22.80
C GLU A 42 32.11 0.05 22.41
N MET A 43 31.39 0.83 21.61
CA MET A 43 30.11 0.46 21.04
C MET A 43 30.22 -0.77 20.13
N ASN A 44 31.23 -0.81 19.26
CA ASN A 44 31.46 -1.94 18.36
C ASN A 44 31.85 -3.26 19.06
N LYS A 45 32.15 -3.23 20.35
CA LYS A 45 32.34 -4.43 21.19
C LYS A 45 31.01 -5.00 21.74
N LYS A 46 29.88 -4.30 21.53
CA LYS A 46 28.56 -4.73 21.99
C LYS A 46 27.92 -5.68 20.99
N ASP A 47 27.11 -6.62 21.52
CA ASP A 47 26.46 -7.64 20.70
C ASP A 47 25.12 -7.18 20.17
N GLY A 48 25.06 -6.97 18.88
CA GLY A 48 23.86 -6.62 18.14
C GLY A 48 23.36 -5.17 18.33
N ALA A 49 22.39 -4.80 17.50
CA ALA A 49 21.87 -3.45 17.38
C ALA A 49 21.28 -2.88 18.69
N ALA A 50 20.58 -3.72 19.46
CA ALA A 50 19.95 -3.28 20.72
C ALA A 50 21.00 -2.87 21.77
N GLU A 51 22.07 -3.65 21.96
CA GLU A 51 23.11 -3.32 22.93
C GLU A 51 23.98 -2.16 22.49
N GLN A 52 24.24 -2.03 21.18
CA GLN A 52 24.94 -0.89 20.61
C GLN A 52 24.17 0.41 20.82
N LEU A 53 22.84 0.41 20.55
CA LEU A 53 21.97 1.56 20.78
C LEU A 53 21.91 1.94 22.27
N ASP A 54 21.73 0.98 23.15
CA ASP A 54 21.72 1.22 24.59
C ASP A 54 23.02 1.87 25.07
N TYR A 55 24.16 1.35 24.62
CA TYR A 55 25.45 1.91 24.96
C TYR A 55 25.64 3.33 24.44
N LEU A 56 25.32 3.56 23.15
CA LEU A 56 25.36 4.88 22.51
C LEU A 56 24.52 5.91 23.27
N CYS A 57 23.28 5.54 23.62
CA CYS A 57 22.39 6.42 24.38
C CYS A 57 22.93 6.73 25.79
N LYS A 58 23.50 5.74 26.47
CA LYS A 58 24.12 5.95 27.79
C LYS A 58 25.31 6.92 27.75
N GLU A 59 26.14 6.80 26.73
CA GLU A 59 27.30 7.70 26.57
C GLU A 59 26.85 9.13 26.16
N CYS A 60 25.87 9.26 25.28
CA CYS A 60 25.26 10.55 24.97
C CYS A 60 24.66 11.22 26.21
N LYS A 61 24.02 10.45 27.08
CA LYS A 61 23.50 10.97 28.37
C LYS A 61 24.60 11.55 29.24
N LYS A 62 25.74 10.86 29.37
CA LYS A 62 26.89 11.33 30.18
C LYS A 62 27.45 12.66 29.69
N THR A 63 27.40 12.91 28.39
CA THR A 63 27.86 14.17 27.77
C THR A 63 26.76 15.23 27.67
N GLY A 64 25.55 14.94 28.19
CA GLY A 64 24.41 15.85 28.17
C GLY A 64 23.78 16.03 26.78
N GLN A 65 24.10 15.14 25.83
CA GLN A 65 23.53 15.20 24.47
C GLN A 65 22.17 14.54 24.42
N LYS A 66 21.28 15.13 23.62
CA LYS A 66 19.97 14.59 23.26
C LYS A 66 20.05 13.97 21.87
N VAL A 67 19.37 12.86 21.66
CA VAL A 67 19.36 12.11 20.41
C VAL A 67 17.94 12.08 19.85
N TYR A 68 17.80 12.26 18.54
CA TYR A 68 16.59 12.01 17.77
C TYR A 68 16.78 10.75 16.95
N LEU A 69 15.80 9.83 17.01
CA LEU A 69 15.83 8.57 16.28
C LEU A 69 14.71 8.55 15.24
N PHE A 70 15.09 8.31 13.99
CA PHE A 70 14.16 8.12 12.87
C PHE A 70 14.25 6.67 12.39
N ILE A 71 13.11 5.98 12.36
CA ILE A 71 13.00 4.62 11.85
C ILE A 71 11.99 4.64 10.71
N ASP A 72 12.47 4.35 9.51
CA ASP A 72 11.65 4.28 8.32
C ASP A 72 11.50 2.83 7.89
N GLU A 73 10.30 2.47 7.35
CA GLU A 73 9.95 1.10 6.94
C GLU A 73 10.10 0.07 8.08
N TYR A 74 9.67 0.44 9.31
CA TYR A 74 9.86 -0.40 10.50
C TYR A 74 9.23 -1.80 10.36
N ASP A 75 8.24 -1.93 9.50
CA ASP A 75 7.42 -3.11 9.26
C ASP A 75 7.84 -3.92 8.01
N HIS A 76 8.88 -3.49 7.29
CA HIS A 76 9.32 -4.14 6.04
C HIS A 76 9.55 -5.65 6.21
N PHE A 77 10.31 -6.02 7.23
CA PHE A 77 10.61 -7.41 7.54
C PHE A 77 9.35 -8.21 7.90
N THR A 78 8.51 -7.67 8.77
CA THR A 78 7.30 -8.34 9.25
C THR A 78 6.25 -8.49 8.16
N ASN A 79 6.11 -7.51 7.28
CA ASN A 79 5.24 -7.61 6.11
C ASN A 79 5.69 -8.72 5.15
N THR A 80 7.00 -8.90 4.99
CA THR A 80 7.55 -9.99 4.16
C THR A 80 7.24 -11.35 4.78
N ILE A 81 7.43 -11.52 6.09
CA ILE A 81 7.07 -12.77 6.77
C ILE A 81 5.57 -13.04 6.64
N LEU A 82 4.72 -12.06 6.88
CA LEU A 82 3.26 -12.23 6.81
C LEU A 82 2.77 -12.57 5.39
N ALA A 83 3.58 -12.30 4.36
CA ALA A 83 3.28 -12.68 2.98
C ALA A 83 3.51 -14.17 2.69
N GLU A 84 4.26 -14.89 3.52
CA GLU A 84 4.54 -16.31 3.32
C GLU A 84 3.44 -17.22 3.90
N PRO A 85 3.20 -18.41 3.34
CA PRO A 85 2.33 -19.41 3.94
C PRO A 85 2.89 -19.87 5.30
N ASP A 86 1.99 -20.16 6.25
CA ASP A 86 2.32 -20.70 7.59
C ASP A 86 3.33 -19.85 8.40
N CYS A 87 3.39 -18.56 8.11
CA CYS A 87 4.38 -17.64 8.67
C CYS A 87 4.12 -17.17 10.10
N LEU A 88 2.91 -17.37 10.64
CA LEU A 88 2.48 -16.75 11.89
C LEU A 88 3.38 -17.15 13.08
N ASN A 89 3.78 -18.41 13.19
CA ASN A 89 4.67 -18.87 14.26
C ASN A 89 6.06 -18.20 14.18
N SER A 90 6.58 -18.05 12.96
CA SER A 90 7.87 -17.38 12.72
C SER A 90 7.79 -15.89 13.02
N TYR A 91 6.71 -15.25 12.64
CA TYR A 91 6.42 -13.86 12.94
C TYR A 91 6.35 -13.62 14.46
N GLN A 92 5.58 -14.43 15.18
CA GLN A 92 5.43 -14.34 16.63
C GLN A 92 6.75 -14.55 17.39
N ALA A 93 7.60 -15.46 16.92
CA ALA A 93 8.91 -15.69 17.52
C ALA A 93 9.81 -14.44 17.53
N GLU A 94 9.61 -13.52 16.57
CA GLU A 94 10.41 -12.30 16.43
C GLU A 94 9.77 -11.06 17.07
N THR A 95 8.44 -11.02 17.12
CA THR A 95 7.70 -9.85 17.60
C THR A 95 7.19 -9.98 19.05
N HIS A 96 7.11 -11.20 19.57
CA HIS A 96 6.58 -11.48 20.91
C HIS A 96 7.65 -11.94 21.92
N GLY A 97 7.35 -11.81 23.19
CA GLY A 97 8.16 -12.33 24.29
C GLY A 97 9.62 -11.83 24.29
N THR A 98 10.56 -12.72 24.02
CA THR A 98 12.01 -12.43 23.92
C THR A 98 12.49 -12.26 22.49
N GLY A 99 11.59 -12.05 21.55
CA GLY A 99 11.90 -11.88 20.14
C GLY A 99 12.91 -10.75 19.89
N TYR A 100 13.69 -10.90 18.83
CA TYR A 100 14.81 -9.99 18.53
C TYR A 100 14.33 -8.56 18.25
N LEU A 101 13.31 -8.38 17.42
CA LEU A 101 12.71 -7.07 17.16
C LEU A 101 12.11 -6.46 18.42
N ARG A 102 11.42 -7.27 19.20
CA ARG A 102 10.86 -6.83 20.48
C ARG A 102 11.94 -6.25 21.40
N LYS A 103 13.07 -6.96 21.58
CA LYS A 103 14.20 -6.48 22.38
C LYS A 103 14.74 -5.14 21.88
N PHE A 104 14.82 -4.95 20.58
CA PHE A 104 15.27 -3.68 19.97
C PHE A 104 14.33 -2.52 20.32
N PHE A 105 13.01 -2.70 20.14
CA PHE A 105 12.02 -1.67 20.48
C PHE A 105 11.90 -1.41 21.99
N ASP A 106 12.04 -2.43 22.83
CA ASP A 106 12.11 -2.26 24.29
C ASP A 106 13.33 -1.42 24.70
N THR A 107 14.46 -1.56 24.01
CA THR A 107 15.65 -0.73 24.21
C THR A 107 15.38 0.72 23.84
N ILE A 108 14.72 0.98 22.70
CA ILE A 108 14.29 2.33 22.29
C ILE A 108 13.39 2.95 23.37
N LYS A 109 12.38 2.21 23.83
CA LYS A 109 11.50 2.65 24.92
C LYS A 109 12.27 3.06 26.17
N SER A 110 13.18 2.23 26.62
CA SER A 110 14.00 2.53 27.80
C SER A 110 14.86 3.79 27.60
N ALA A 111 15.34 4.01 26.40
CA ALA A 111 16.18 5.18 26.09
C ALA A 111 15.39 6.49 26.03
N THR A 112 14.07 6.46 25.78
CA THR A 112 13.22 7.68 25.78
C THR A 112 13.07 8.29 27.18
N ASP A 113 13.25 7.51 28.22
CA ASP A 113 13.24 8.04 29.60
C ASP A 113 14.45 8.94 29.91
N SER A 114 15.44 9.00 29.03
CA SER A 114 16.70 9.67 29.36
C SER A 114 17.34 10.45 28.22
N THR A 115 17.59 9.87 27.08
CA THR A 115 18.47 10.40 26.03
C THR A 115 17.77 10.58 24.71
N LEU A 116 16.90 9.64 24.30
CA LEU A 116 16.09 9.79 23.11
C LEU A 116 14.99 10.81 23.37
N GLU A 117 15.18 12.04 22.91
CA GLU A 117 14.21 13.13 23.13
C GLU A 117 13.01 13.01 22.18
N ARG A 118 13.24 12.50 20.97
CA ARG A 118 12.20 12.24 19.97
C ARG A 118 12.50 10.94 19.23
N VAL A 119 11.45 10.18 19.00
CA VAL A 119 11.46 9.01 18.12
C VAL A 119 10.37 9.20 17.09
N PHE A 120 10.72 9.10 15.82
CA PHE A 120 9.79 9.15 14.71
C PHE A 120 9.87 7.85 13.94
N VAL A 121 8.72 7.18 13.77
CA VAL A 121 8.64 5.85 13.15
C VAL A 121 7.65 5.93 11.99
N THR A 122 8.06 5.46 10.82
CA THR A 122 7.21 5.34 9.63
C THR A 122 7.16 3.89 9.15
N GLY A 123 6.03 3.52 8.59
CA GLY A 123 5.78 2.20 8.02
C GLY A 123 4.37 2.14 7.43
N VAL A 124 4.00 1.01 6.87
CA VAL A 124 2.72 0.82 6.19
C VAL A 124 1.74 0.00 7.03
N SER A 125 2.18 -1.10 7.64
CA SER A 125 1.29 -2.04 8.31
C SER A 125 1.05 -1.68 9.79
N PRO A 126 -0.20 -1.55 10.24
CA PRO A 126 -0.52 -1.33 11.65
C PRO A 126 -0.30 -2.58 12.52
N VAL A 127 -0.25 -3.76 11.91
CA VAL A 127 -0.12 -5.06 12.59
C VAL A 127 1.16 -5.15 13.40
N THR A 128 2.29 -4.89 12.77
CA THR A 128 3.61 -4.99 13.39
C THR A 128 3.76 -4.08 14.61
N MET A 129 3.22 -2.86 14.51
CA MET A 129 3.31 -1.91 15.63
C MET A 129 2.54 -2.42 16.86
N ASP A 130 1.34 -2.98 16.68
CA ASP A 130 0.56 -3.53 17.79
C ASP A 130 1.30 -4.68 18.48
N ASP A 131 1.82 -5.63 17.71
CA ASP A 131 2.54 -6.78 18.24
C ASP A 131 3.87 -6.42 18.93
N LEU A 132 4.61 -5.46 18.39
CA LEU A 132 5.82 -4.93 19.01
C LEU A 132 5.48 -4.08 20.23
N THR A 133 4.33 -3.44 20.24
CA THR A 133 3.98 -2.39 21.19
C THR A 133 3.08 -2.84 22.34
N SER A 134 2.79 -4.12 22.53
CA SER A 134 2.13 -4.54 23.80
C SER A 134 2.92 -4.07 25.04
N GLY A 135 4.05 -3.41 24.84
CA GLY A 135 4.85 -2.64 25.80
C GLY A 135 5.35 -1.28 25.31
N PHE A 136 5.18 -0.91 24.03
CA PHE A 136 5.72 0.34 23.43
C PHE A 136 4.66 1.45 23.39
N ASN A 137 4.03 1.72 24.52
CA ASN A 137 2.96 2.71 24.69
C ASN A 137 3.49 4.16 24.86
N ILE A 138 4.59 4.49 24.21
CA ILE A 138 5.24 5.82 24.28
C ILE A 138 4.97 6.71 23.06
N GLY A 139 4.46 6.12 21.98
CA GLY A 139 4.18 6.84 20.74
C GLY A 139 2.72 7.28 20.64
N THR A 140 2.50 8.41 19.97
CA THR A 140 1.18 8.82 19.47
C THR A 140 1.10 8.43 18.00
N ASN A 141 0.02 7.73 17.62
CA ASN A 141 -0.23 7.40 16.22
C ASN A 141 -0.91 8.60 15.54
N TYR A 142 -0.24 9.18 14.56
CA TYR A 142 -0.72 10.32 13.78
C TYR A 142 -1.25 9.93 12.39
N SER A 143 -1.31 8.64 12.06
CA SER A 143 -1.70 8.18 10.71
C SER A 143 -3.10 8.64 10.28
N LEU A 144 -3.98 8.93 11.23
CA LEU A 144 -5.35 9.38 10.98
C LEU A 144 -5.61 10.80 11.52
N ALA A 145 -4.56 11.53 11.88
CA ALA A 145 -4.73 12.88 12.40
C ALA A 145 -4.96 13.88 11.25
N TYR A 146 -5.96 14.73 11.41
CA TYR A 146 -6.38 15.72 10.42
C TYR A 146 -5.21 16.59 9.93
N GLU A 147 -4.35 17.01 10.84
CA GLU A 147 -3.18 17.89 10.57
C GLU A 147 -2.16 17.24 9.62
N PHE A 148 -2.23 15.93 9.42
CA PHE A 148 -1.30 15.18 8.58
C PHE A 148 -1.95 14.60 7.32
N ASN A 149 -3.20 14.96 7.01
CA ASN A 149 -3.89 14.48 5.81
C ASN A 149 -3.12 14.79 4.52
N GLU A 150 -2.46 15.95 4.46
CA GLU A 150 -1.70 16.41 3.30
C GLU A 150 -0.19 16.12 3.42
N MET A 151 0.23 15.30 4.39
CA MET A 151 1.64 14.97 4.60
C MET A 151 2.20 14.04 3.51
N THR A 152 1.35 13.21 2.92
CA THR A 152 1.74 12.22 1.91
C THR A 152 0.90 12.39 0.64
N GLY A 153 1.54 12.23 -0.51
CA GLY A 153 0.90 12.52 -1.80
C GLY A 153 1.13 13.96 -2.24
N PHE A 154 0.35 14.41 -3.23
CA PHE A 154 0.30 15.80 -3.68
C PHE A 154 -1.16 16.29 -3.70
N THR A 155 -1.36 17.55 -3.34
CA THR A 155 -2.62 18.26 -3.57
C THR A 155 -2.81 18.56 -5.05
N GLU A 156 -4.04 18.84 -5.50
CA GLU A 156 -4.27 19.27 -6.89
C GLU A 156 -3.50 20.56 -7.22
N GLU A 157 -3.38 21.47 -6.24
CA GLU A 157 -2.65 22.72 -6.42
C GLU A 157 -1.15 22.48 -6.68
N GLU A 158 -0.51 21.60 -5.91
CA GLU A 158 0.89 21.21 -6.13
C GLU A 158 1.11 20.54 -7.47
N VAL A 159 0.20 19.63 -7.88
CA VAL A 159 0.25 18.99 -9.21
C VAL A 159 0.12 20.05 -10.31
N ARG A 160 -0.78 21.00 -10.15
CA ARG A 160 -0.99 22.12 -11.07
C ARG A 160 0.25 22.99 -11.19
N GLU A 161 0.88 23.35 -10.07
CA GLU A 161 2.13 24.11 -10.06
C GLU A 161 3.25 23.37 -10.81
N MET A 162 3.44 22.08 -10.55
CA MET A 162 4.43 21.26 -11.25
C MET A 162 4.17 21.21 -12.76
N LEU A 163 2.93 20.95 -13.19
CA LEU A 163 2.56 20.92 -14.59
C LEU A 163 2.80 22.28 -15.27
N THR A 164 2.40 23.37 -14.63
CA THR A 164 2.62 24.72 -15.13
C THR A 164 4.10 25.00 -15.32
N TYR A 165 4.92 24.67 -14.31
CA TYR A 165 6.37 24.89 -14.38
C TYR A 165 7.00 24.16 -15.58
N TYR A 166 6.68 22.87 -15.77
CA TYR A 166 7.29 22.09 -16.84
C TYR A 166 6.73 22.42 -18.21
N THR A 167 5.43 22.71 -18.37
CA THR A 167 4.84 23.10 -19.65
C THR A 167 5.42 24.42 -20.13
N ASP A 168 5.56 25.40 -19.25
CA ASP A 168 6.11 26.72 -19.60
C ASP A 168 7.61 26.66 -19.85
N THR A 169 8.38 26.02 -18.95
CA THR A 169 9.85 25.96 -19.08
C THR A 169 10.31 25.21 -20.31
N LEU A 170 9.61 24.16 -20.71
CA LEU A 170 9.96 23.29 -21.83
C LEU A 170 9.12 23.55 -23.08
N ASN A 171 8.23 24.53 -23.05
CA ASN A 171 7.34 24.91 -24.14
C ASN A 171 6.49 23.72 -24.66
N LEU A 172 5.84 23.01 -23.71
CA LEU A 172 5.04 21.83 -23.98
C LEU A 172 3.54 22.18 -23.94
N HIS A 173 3.01 22.79 -24.98
CA HIS A 173 1.64 23.32 -25.03
C HIS A 173 0.67 22.47 -25.89
N ASN A 174 0.88 21.16 -25.96
CA ASN A 174 -0.04 20.25 -26.66
C ASN A 174 -1.39 20.12 -25.94
N TYR A 175 -1.38 20.29 -24.61
CA TYR A 175 -2.53 20.29 -23.71
C TYR A 175 -2.41 21.46 -22.75
N THR A 176 -3.54 22.00 -22.32
CA THR A 176 -3.59 22.94 -21.19
C THR A 176 -3.37 22.19 -19.87
N VAL A 177 -2.96 22.92 -18.83
CA VAL A 177 -2.79 22.32 -17.49
C VAL A 177 -4.11 21.76 -16.97
N ASP A 178 -5.25 22.42 -17.26
CA ASP A 178 -6.57 21.93 -16.87
C ASP A 178 -6.91 20.60 -17.55
N GLU A 179 -6.64 20.45 -18.84
CA GLU A 179 -6.84 19.17 -19.53
C GLU A 179 -5.96 18.05 -18.98
N LEU A 180 -4.72 18.36 -18.58
CA LEU A 180 -3.83 17.38 -17.95
C LEU A 180 -4.34 16.97 -16.56
N ILE A 181 -4.80 17.91 -15.74
CA ILE A 181 -5.40 17.63 -14.42
C ILE A 181 -6.63 16.75 -14.58
N GLU A 182 -7.58 17.10 -15.42
CA GLU A 182 -8.78 16.31 -15.66
C GLU A 182 -8.47 14.88 -16.13
N LEU A 183 -7.41 14.72 -16.94
CA LEU A 183 -6.95 13.41 -17.38
C LEU A 183 -6.33 12.59 -16.24
N MET A 184 -5.52 13.22 -15.39
CA MET A 184 -4.79 12.56 -14.29
C MET A 184 -5.70 12.22 -13.11
N LYS A 185 -6.70 13.04 -12.84
CA LYS A 185 -7.57 12.94 -11.66
C LYS A 185 -8.18 11.55 -11.44
N PRO A 186 -8.88 10.92 -12.40
CA PRO A 186 -9.44 9.59 -12.21
C PRO A 186 -8.40 8.50 -11.99
N TRP A 187 -7.14 8.73 -12.41
CA TRP A 187 -6.08 7.75 -12.30
C TRP A 187 -5.28 7.85 -11.02
N TYR A 188 -5.06 9.05 -10.47
CA TYR A 188 -4.05 9.25 -9.44
C TYR A 188 -4.55 9.91 -8.17
N ASP A 189 -5.73 10.56 -8.22
CA ASP A 189 -6.34 11.29 -7.12
C ASP A 189 -7.21 10.38 -6.22
N ASN A 190 -8.00 11.02 -5.36
CA ASN A 190 -9.03 10.49 -4.47
C ASN A 190 -8.53 9.81 -3.18
N TYR A 191 -7.26 9.90 -2.82
CA TYR A 191 -6.85 9.46 -1.50
C TYR A 191 -7.31 10.45 -0.43
N CYS A 192 -8.00 9.94 0.60
CA CYS A 192 -8.42 10.67 1.78
C CYS A 192 -7.95 9.88 3.01
N PHE A 193 -7.09 10.50 3.82
CA PHE A 193 -6.41 9.81 4.92
C PHE A 193 -7.08 10.01 6.28
N THR A 194 -8.07 10.87 6.38
CA THR A 194 -8.82 11.07 7.62
C THR A 194 -10.30 11.28 7.31
N ALA A 195 -11.17 10.80 8.20
CA ALA A 195 -12.61 10.97 8.03
C ALA A 195 -13.03 12.45 8.07
N ASP A 196 -12.29 13.26 8.81
CA ASP A 196 -12.57 14.69 8.96
C ASP A 196 -12.23 15.51 7.71
N SER A 197 -11.30 15.02 6.87
CA SER A 197 -10.93 15.66 5.60
C SER A 197 -11.81 15.22 4.42
N TYR A 198 -12.73 14.30 4.63
CA TYR A 198 -13.58 13.83 3.54
C TYR A 198 -14.48 14.94 2.99
N GLY A 199 -14.36 15.18 1.67
CA GLY A 199 -15.08 16.25 0.97
C GLY A 199 -14.37 17.61 0.99
N GLU A 200 -13.19 17.73 1.63
CA GLU A 200 -12.36 18.93 1.63
C GLU A 200 -11.20 18.79 0.65
N THR A 201 -10.24 17.90 0.94
CA THR A 201 -9.03 17.72 0.14
C THR A 201 -8.80 16.23 -0.12
N THR A 202 -8.53 15.90 -1.37
CA THR A 202 -8.01 14.59 -1.78
C THR A 202 -6.58 14.70 -2.26
N MET A 203 -5.84 13.59 -2.13
CA MET A 203 -4.42 13.54 -2.43
C MET A 203 -4.15 12.67 -3.65
N TYR A 204 -3.28 13.16 -4.52
CA TYR A 204 -2.74 12.42 -5.65
C TYR A 204 -1.60 11.50 -5.22
N ASN A 205 -1.52 10.32 -5.81
CA ASN A 205 -0.37 9.44 -5.65
C ASN A 205 0.89 10.09 -6.24
N SER A 206 1.86 10.44 -5.39
CA SER A 206 3.06 11.17 -5.79
C SER A 206 3.90 10.43 -6.84
N ASN A 207 4.07 9.12 -6.71
CA ASN A 207 4.85 8.33 -7.67
C ASN A 207 4.20 8.33 -9.06
N MET A 208 2.86 8.24 -9.10
CA MET A 208 2.12 8.26 -10.37
C MET A 208 2.14 9.63 -11.03
N VAL A 209 2.03 10.71 -10.25
CA VAL A 209 2.16 12.07 -10.76
C VAL A 209 3.55 12.29 -11.37
N LEU A 210 4.60 11.91 -10.65
CA LEU A 210 5.98 12.03 -11.15
C LEU A 210 6.24 11.17 -12.38
N TYR A 211 5.70 9.95 -12.42
CA TYR A 211 5.74 9.09 -13.61
C TYR A 211 5.08 9.76 -14.81
N PHE A 212 3.89 10.32 -14.64
CA PHE A 212 3.17 11.00 -15.70
C PHE A 212 3.96 12.20 -16.25
N ILE A 213 4.44 13.06 -15.35
CA ILE A 213 5.20 14.27 -15.72
C ILE A 213 6.50 13.88 -16.44
N ASP A 214 7.25 12.91 -15.95
CA ASP A 214 8.49 12.44 -16.61
C ASP A 214 8.23 11.91 -18.01
N ASN A 215 7.19 11.10 -18.19
CA ASN A 215 6.79 10.61 -19.51
C ASN A 215 6.32 11.73 -20.43
N TYR A 216 5.51 12.66 -19.93
CA TYR A 216 5.03 13.81 -20.69
C TYR A 216 6.19 14.67 -21.21
N ILE A 217 7.21 14.89 -20.36
CA ILE A 217 8.43 15.61 -20.74
C ILE A 217 9.22 14.83 -21.79
N ARG A 218 9.53 13.55 -21.55
CA ARG A 218 10.30 12.70 -22.47
C ARG A 218 9.63 12.54 -23.83
N ASN A 219 8.32 12.48 -23.85
CA ASN A 219 7.51 12.35 -25.06
C ASN A 219 7.19 13.72 -25.71
N ARG A 220 7.85 14.80 -25.27
CA ARG A 220 7.69 16.16 -25.82
C ARG A 220 6.24 16.64 -25.84
N GLY A 221 5.54 16.50 -24.72
CA GLY A 221 4.16 16.93 -24.54
C GLY A 221 3.11 15.97 -25.11
N ARG A 222 3.48 14.73 -25.44
CA ARG A 222 2.50 13.67 -25.72
C ARG A 222 2.19 12.89 -24.44
N LEU A 223 0.95 12.43 -24.34
CA LEU A 223 0.50 11.62 -23.21
C LEU A 223 1.24 10.28 -23.16
N PRO A 224 1.45 9.70 -21.96
CA PRO A 224 1.97 8.35 -21.81
C PRO A 224 1.03 7.34 -22.49
N GLU A 225 1.59 6.30 -23.09
CA GLU A 225 0.81 5.19 -23.65
C GLU A 225 0.06 4.40 -22.57
N ASN A 226 0.67 4.29 -21.38
CA ASN A 226 0.08 3.67 -20.20
C ASN A 226 0.02 4.71 -19.08
N MET A 227 -1.11 4.78 -18.38
CA MET A 227 -1.28 5.63 -17.21
C MET A 227 -0.69 4.99 -15.94
N ILE A 228 -0.24 3.73 -16.01
CA ILE A 228 0.32 2.99 -14.87
C ILE A 228 1.77 2.65 -15.17
N GLU A 229 2.66 2.97 -14.24
CA GLU A 229 4.06 2.54 -14.30
C GLU A 229 4.18 1.02 -14.12
N GLU A 230 4.95 0.36 -14.99
CA GLU A 230 5.09 -1.10 -14.93
C GLU A 230 5.73 -1.61 -13.63
N ASN A 231 6.59 -0.80 -13.01
CA ASN A 231 7.23 -1.15 -11.75
C ASN A 231 6.28 -1.13 -10.54
N ILE A 232 5.19 -0.37 -10.58
CA ILE A 232 4.14 -0.40 -9.54
C ILE A 232 3.38 -1.72 -9.55
N ARG A 233 3.40 -2.44 -10.67
CA ARG A 233 2.92 -3.83 -10.73
C ARG A 233 3.69 -4.78 -9.81
N LEU A 234 4.84 -4.35 -9.25
CA LEU A 234 5.68 -5.20 -8.37
C LEU A 234 5.19 -5.30 -6.92
N ASP A 235 4.33 -4.40 -6.44
CA ASP A 235 3.62 -4.60 -5.16
C ASP A 235 2.49 -5.66 -5.25
N TYR A 236 2.45 -6.39 -6.34
CA TYR A 236 1.61 -7.55 -6.57
C TYR A 236 1.68 -8.59 -5.46
N ASN A 237 2.81 -8.75 -4.80
CA ASN A 237 2.98 -9.72 -3.72
C ASN A 237 2.15 -9.36 -2.49
N LYS A 238 2.09 -8.07 -2.12
CA LYS A 238 1.25 -7.59 -1.01
C LYS A 238 -0.24 -7.80 -1.33
N LEU A 239 -0.66 -7.37 -2.53
CA LEU A 239 -2.03 -7.55 -2.99
C LEU A 239 -2.40 -9.04 -3.06
N ARG A 240 -1.51 -9.88 -3.58
CA ARG A 240 -1.71 -11.33 -3.67
C ARG A 240 -1.84 -11.99 -2.30
N MET A 241 -1.06 -11.55 -1.33
CA MET A 241 -1.17 -11.97 0.06
C MET A 241 -2.53 -11.59 0.65
N LEU A 242 -2.93 -10.34 0.51
CA LEU A 242 -4.21 -9.82 1.03
C LEU A 242 -5.39 -10.62 0.49
N ILE A 243 -5.43 -10.86 -0.82
CA ILE A 243 -6.55 -11.56 -1.42
C ILE A 243 -6.58 -13.05 -1.09
N ARG A 244 -5.40 -13.68 -0.92
CA ARG A 244 -5.36 -15.05 -0.40
C ARG A 244 -5.93 -15.11 1.00
N LYS A 245 -5.56 -14.16 1.86
CA LYS A 245 -6.10 -14.01 3.22
C LYS A 245 -7.61 -13.77 3.22
N ASP A 246 -8.10 -12.87 2.37
CA ASP A 246 -9.53 -12.62 2.22
C ASP A 246 -10.32 -13.89 1.90
N LYS A 247 -9.78 -14.76 1.03
CA LYS A 247 -10.39 -16.07 0.71
C LYS A 247 -10.32 -17.09 1.84
N GLU A 248 -9.21 -17.14 2.57
CA GLU A 248 -9.03 -18.03 3.72
C GLU A 248 -10.03 -17.69 4.84
N PHE A 249 -10.36 -16.41 5.02
CA PHE A 249 -11.20 -15.91 6.09
C PHE A 249 -12.67 -15.72 5.70
N ALA A 250 -12.99 -15.67 4.41
CA ALA A 250 -14.35 -15.44 3.94
C ALA A 250 -15.25 -16.65 4.19
N HIS A 251 -16.13 -16.53 5.20
CA HIS A 251 -17.18 -17.51 5.44
C HIS A 251 -18.43 -17.27 4.58
N ASP A 252 -18.82 -16.01 4.35
CA ASP A 252 -20.06 -15.65 3.62
C ASP A 252 -19.83 -14.78 2.38
N ALA A 253 -18.99 -13.75 2.46
CA ALA A 253 -18.62 -12.92 1.31
C ALA A 253 -17.23 -12.29 1.50
N SER A 254 -16.38 -12.42 0.49
CA SER A 254 -15.09 -11.76 0.41
C SER A 254 -15.26 -10.25 0.45
N ILE A 255 -14.46 -9.53 1.24
CA ILE A 255 -14.48 -8.07 1.31
C ILE A 255 -14.10 -7.47 -0.05
N ILE A 256 -13.15 -8.09 -0.74
CA ILE A 256 -12.76 -7.67 -2.08
C ILE A 256 -13.91 -7.87 -3.07
N GLN A 257 -14.65 -8.97 -2.94
CA GLN A 257 -15.85 -9.19 -3.73
C GLN A 257 -16.90 -8.09 -3.47
N GLN A 258 -17.15 -7.74 -2.21
CA GLN A 258 -18.06 -6.63 -1.86
C GLN A 258 -17.62 -5.29 -2.46
N LEU A 259 -16.31 -4.99 -2.44
CA LEU A 259 -15.78 -3.78 -3.09
C LEU A 259 -16.05 -3.75 -4.59
N VAL A 260 -15.94 -4.88 -5.26
CA VAL A 260 -16.19 -4.99 -6.71
C VAL A 260 -17.68 -4.92 -7.02
N GLU A 261 -18.52 -5.58 -6.21
CA GLU A 261 -19.95 -5.70 -6.44
C GLU A 261 -20.72 -4.43 -6.05
N ASN A 262 -20.46 -3.93 -4.85
CA ASN A 262 -21.17 -2.77 -4.30
C ASN A 262 -20.47 -1.43 -4.55
N GLY A 263 -19.22 -1.46 -5.06
CA GLY A 263 -18.37 -0.29 -5.19
C GLY A 263 -17.81 0.23 -3.86
N PHE A 264 -18.21 -0.34 -2.72
CA PHE A 264 -17.74 0.05 -1.40
C PHE A 264 -17.83 -1.07 -0.37
N VAL A 265 -17.10 -0.91 0.74
CA VAL A 265 -17.31 -1.64 1.99
C VAL A 265 -17.44 -0.66 3.15
N ALA A 266 -18.11 -1.07 4.22
CA ALA A 266 -18.25 -0.27 5.44
C ALA A 266 -17.67 -1.04 6.63
N GLY A 267 -16.85 -0.38 7.44
CA GLY A 267 -16.17 -0.98 8.58
C GLY A 267 -15.65 0.06 9.56
N GLU A 268 -15.09 -0.40 10.68
CA GLU A 268 -14.34 0.45 11.60
C GLU A 268 -12.86 0.47 11.21
N LEU A 269 -12.30 1.68 11.09
CA LEU A 269 -10.86 1.82 10.84
C LEU A 269 -10.08 1.62 12.14
N LYS A 270 -9.29 0.55 12.20
CA LYS A 270 -8.44 0.21 13.34
C LYS A 270 -7.02 0.77 13.14
N THR A 271 -6.45 1.35 14.18
CA THR A 271 -5.09 1.92 14.16
C THR A 271 -4.00 0.93 14.54
N GLY A 272 -4.38 -0.25 15.01
CA GLY A 272 -3.51 -1.37 15.36
C GLY A 272 -4.33 -2.59 15.71
N PHE A 273 -3.81 -3.77 15.41
CA PHE A 273 -4.38 -5.08 15.76
C PHE A 273 -3.32 -6.17 15.59
N PRO A 274 -3.36 -7.26 16.39
CA PRO A 274 -2.40 -8.33 16.28
C PRO A 274 -2.58 -9.17 14.99
N ALA A 275 -1.50 -9.79 14.55
CA ALA A 275 -1.47 -10.58 13.31
C ALA A 275 -2.50 -11.72 13.28
N GLU A 276 -2.81 -12.31 14.42
CA GLU A 276 -3.81 -13.39 14.57
C GLU A 276 -5.23 -12.93 14.25
N GLN A 277 -5.49 -11.62 14.33
CA GLN A 277 -6.82 -11.03 14.11
C GLN A 277 -6.97 -10.42 12.71
N ILE A 278 -6.05 -10.65 11.79
CA ILE A 278 -6.17 -10.15 10.39
C ILE A 278 -7.47 -10.63 9.72
N GLY A 279 -7.99 -11.81 10.12
CA GLY A 279 -9.24 -12.36 9.60
C GLY A 279 -10.53 -11.67 10.06
N ASP A 280 -10.45 -10.78 11.05
CA ASP A 280 -11.58 -9.95 11.42
C ASP A 280 -11.88 -8.95 10.28
N PRO A 281 -13.17 -8.79 9.85
CA PRO A 281 -13.51 -7.94 8.72
C PRO A 281 -13.06 -6.48 8.88
N ASP A 282 -13.18 -5.87 10.05
CA ASP A 282 -12.76 -4.49 10.27
C ASP A 282 -11.24 -4.35 10.25
N ASN A 283 -10.50 -5.35 10.76
CA ASN A 283 -9.04 -5.39 10.69
C ASN A 283 -8.56 -5.57 9.25
N PHE A 284 -9.23 -6.43 8.48
CA PHE A 284 -8.88 -6.64 7.08
C PHE A 284 -9.13 -5.40 6.22
N VAL A 285 -10.26 -4.73 6.38
CA VAL A 285 -10.54 -3.45 5.71
C VAL A 285 -9.52 -2.39 6.10
N SER A 286 -9.12 -2.33 7.39
CA SER A 286 -8.08 -1.43 7.85
C SER A 286 -6.73 -1.73 7.17
N LEU A 287 -6.39 -2.99 7.00
CA LEU A 287 -5.18 -3.39 6.29
C LEU A 287 -5.21 -2.96 4.81
N LEU A 288 -6.35 -3.15 4.11
CA LEU A 288 -6.54 -2.65 2.75
C LEU A 288 -6.36 -1.13 2.66
N TYR A 289 -6.86 -0.40 3.66
CA TYR A 289 -6.70 1.04 3.74
C TYR A 289 -5.22 1.45 3.89
N TYR A 290 -4.48 0.86 4.83
CA TYR A 290 -3.06 1.17 5.04
C TYR A 290 -2.18 0.78 3.84
N PHE A 291 -2.56 -0.22 3.08
CA PHE A 291 -1.90 -0.57 1.82
C PHE A 291 -2.35 0.30 0.62
N GLY A 292 -3.22 1.28 0.85
CA GLY A 292 -3.70 2.18 -0.20
C GLY A 292 -4.63 1.52 -1.23
N MET A 293 -5.21 0.35 -0.90
CA MET A 293 -6.16 -0.34 -1.79
C MET A 293 -7.56 0.24 -1.68
N VAL A 294 -7.89 0.85 -0.57
CA VAL A 294 -9.14 1.59 -0.36
C VAL A 294 -8.86 2.94 0.28
N THR A 295 -9.79 3.85 0.14
CA THR A 295 -9.75 5.19 0.73
C THR A 295 -11.07 5.51 1.44
N ILE A 296 -11.05 6.47 2.35
CA ILE A 296 -12.24 6.93 3.07
C ILE A 296 -13.14 7.71 2.11
N ALA A 297 -14.44 7.36 2.08
CA ALA A 297 -15.46 7.97 1.24
C ALA A 297 -16.74 8.30 2.04
N GLY A 298 -16.56 8.84 3.25
CA GLY A 298 -17.63 9.22 4.14
C GLY A 298 -18.11 8.10 5.06
N THR A 299 -19.40 8.03 5.33
CA THR A 299 -20.01 7.07 6.25
C THR A 299 -21.16 6.31 5.61
N HIS A 300 -21.35 5.07 6.00
CA HIS A 300 -22.49 4.25 5.64
C HIS A 300 -23.02 3.53 6.90
N GLN A 301 -24.29 3.76 7.26
CA GLN A 301 -24.92 3.17 8.44
C GLN A 301 -24.12 3.33 9.74
N GLY A 302 -23.47 4.49 9.92
CA GLY A 302 -22.68 4.80 11.13
C GLY A 302 -21.26 4.22 11.15
N LYS A 303 -20.85 3.52 10.11
CA LYS A 303 -19.46 3.03 9.91
C LYS A 303 -18.75 3.84 8.84
N THR A 304 -17.42 3.84 8.85
CA THR A 304 -16.64 4.44 7.78
C THR A 304 -16.87 3.68 6.47
N LYS A 305 -17.18 4.43 5.41
CA LYS A 305 -17.30 3.90 4.06
C LYS A 305 -15.97 3.97 3.36
N PHE A 306 -15.56 2.85 2.76
CA PHE A 306 -14.33 2.74 1.98
C PHE A 306 -14.65 2.40 0.54
N VAL A 307 -13.93 3.03 -0.39
CA VAL A 307 -14.05 2.80 -1.83
C VAL A 307 -12.66 2.58 -2.43
N ILE A 308 -12.59 2.03 -3.63
CA ILE A 308 -11.36 2.00 -4.43
C ILE A 308 -11.03 3.44 -4.82
N PRO A 309 -9.81 3.96 -4.52
CA PRO A 309 -9.52 5.38 -4.70
C PRO A 309 -9.52 5.82 -6.17
N ASN A 310 -8.93 5.02 -7.05
CA ASN A 310 -8.69 5.43 -8.43
C ASN A 310 -8.50 4.23 -9.36
N GLU A 311 -8.29 4.54 -10.64
CA GLU A 311 -8.19 3.53 -11.68
C GLU A 311 -6.91 2.71 -11.61
N VAL A 312 -5.81 3.25 -11.08
CA VAL A 312 -4.58 2.46 -10.87
C VAL A 312 -4.86 1.29 -9.93
N VAL A 313 -5.49 1.57 -8.80
CA VAL A 313 -5.84 0.53 -7.81
C VAL A 313 -6.93 -0.40 -8.35
N ARG A 314 -7.92 0.15 -9.06
CA ARG A 314 -8.99 -0.63 -9.68
C ARG A 314 -8.45 -1.64 -10.69
N GLU A 315 -7.59 -1.20 -11.62
CA GLU A 315 -7.00 -2.09 -12.62
C GLU A 315 -6.17 -3.20 -11.97
N GLN A 316 -5.39 -2.86 -10.94
CA GLN A 316 -4.60 -3.85 -10.19
C GLN A 316 -5.50 -4.89 -9.51
N LEU A 317 -6.55 -4.44 -8.84
CA LEU A 317 -7.49 -5.33 -8.14
C LEU A 317 -8.21 -6.27 -9.10
N PHE A 318 -8.73 -5.76 -10.21
CA PHE A 318 -9.43 -6.58 -11.21
C PHE A 318 -8.49 -7.55 -11.92
N ARG A 319 -7.29 -7.13 -12.28
CA ARG A 319 -6.27 -8.01 -12.85
C ARG A 319 -5.95 -9.17 -11.92
N TYR A 320 -5.83 -8.87 -10.63
CA TYR A 320 -5.62 -9.90 -9.65
C TYR A 320 -6.81 -10.87 -9.52
N LEU A 321 -8.04 -10.36 -9.52
CA LEU A 321 -9.22 -11.21 -9.54
C LEU A 321 -9.23 -12.14 -10.76
N LEU A 322 -8.84 -11.62 -11.92
CA LEU A 322 -8.71 -12.43 -13.15
C LEU A 322 -7.66 -13.52 -12.98
N ASP A 323 -6.50 -13.23 -12.42
CA ASP A 323 -5.44 -14.22 -12.17
C ASP A 323 -5.91 -15.27 -11.16
N THR A 324 -6.71 -14.88 -10.17
CA THR A 324 -7.34 -15.80 -9.24
C THR A 324 -8.33 -16.76 -9.94
N TYR A 325 -9.10 -16.27 -10.90
CA TYR A 325 -9.97 -17.13 -11.71
C TYR A 325 -9.15 -18.08 -12.57
N LYS A 326 -8.00 -17.66 -13.13
CA LYS A 326 -7.07 -18.50 -13.87
C LYS A 326 -6.49 -19.64 -13.02
N GLU A 327 -6.11 -19.34 -11.79
CA GLU A 327 -5.61 -20.36 -10.83
C GLU A 327 -6.68 -21.41 -10.50
N ASN A 328 -7.96 -21.06 -10.61
CA ASN A 328 -9.12 -21.93 -10.39
C ASN A 328 -9.69 -22.51 -11.70
N ASP A 329 -8.82 -22.87 -12.66
CA ASP A 329 -9.15 -23.54 -13.95
C ASP A 329 -9.76 -22.66 -15.05
N LEU A 330 -9.85 -21.34 -14.89
CA LEU A 330 -10.25 -20.47 -15.99
C LEU A 330 -9.17 -20.45 -17.08
N LYS A 331 -9.44 -21.14 -18.18
CA LYS A 331 -8.58 -21.10 -19.38
C LYS A 331 -9.27 -20.27 -20.45
N TYR A 332 -8.69 -19.14 -20.78
CA TYR A 332 -9.11 -18.36 -21.93
C TYR A 332 -7.92 -18.04 -22.85
N ASP A 333 -8.21 -17.90 -24.14
CA ASP A 333 -7.20 -17.51 -25.11
C ASP A 333 -7.07 -15.98 -25.15
N SER A 334 -5.95 -15.48 -24.64
CA SER A 334 -5.66 -14.02 -24.59
C SER A 334 -5.54 -13.42 -25.99
N TYR A 335 -5.12 -14.19 -27.00
CA TYR A 335 -5.03 -13.73 -28.37
C TYR A 335 -6.40 -13.60 -29.01
N GLU A 336 -7.27 -14.60 -28.84
CA GLU A 336 -8.67 -14.54 -29.30
C GLU A 336 -9.41 -13.40 -28.65
N LYS A 337 -9.28 -13.24 -27.32
CA LYS A 337 -9.84 -12.10 -26.55
C LYS A 337 -9.40 -10.77 -27.14
N GLY A 338 -8.09 -10.55 -27.37
CA GLY A 338 -7.57 -9.33 -27.93
C GLY A 338 -8.07 -9.01 -29.35
N ASN A 339 -8.30 -10.04 -30.17
CA ASN A 339 -8.92 -9.87 -31.49
C ASN A 339 -10.39 -9.43 -31.39
N LEU A 340 -11.13 -10.00 -30.44
CA LEU A 340 -12.53 -9.63 -30.20
C LEU A 340 -12.65 -8.20 -29.62
N GLU A 341 -11.75 -7.80 -28.76
CA GLU A 341 -11.64 -6.41 -28.26
C GLU A 341 -11.37 -5.43 -29.39
N SER A 342 -10.44 -5.77 -30.28
CA SER A 342 -10.15 -4.96 -31.47
C SER A 342 -11.36 -4.87 -32.43
N ALA A 343 -12.10 -5.99 -32.56
CA ALA A 343 -13.32 -6.02 -33.36
C ALA A 343 -14.41 -5.13 -32.77
N LEU A 344 -14.58 -5.18 -31.46
CA LEU A 344 -15.48 -4.28 -30.73
C LEU A 344 -15.07 -2.80 -30.96
N ALA A 345 -13.78 -2.48 -30.76
CA ALA A 345 -13.29 -1.11 -30.82
C ALA A 345 -13.39 -0.48 -32.22
N TYR A 346 -12.96 -1.20 -33.25
CA TYR A 346 -12.84 -0.66 -34.60
C TYR A 346 -14.02 -0.94 -35.52
N ARG A 347 -14.84 -1.96 -35.19
CA ARG A 347 -15.98 -2.37 -36.03
C ARG A 347 -17.32 -2.35 -35.32
N GLY A 348 -17.36 -2.09 -34.01
CA GLY A 348 -18.58 -2.13 -33.21
C GLY A 348 -19.15 -3.53 -32.98
N GLU A 349 -18.36 -4.58 -33.20
CA GLU A 349 -18.78 -5.98 -33.07
C GLU A 349 -18.77 -6.42 -31.61
N TRP A 350 -19.72 -5.91 -30.82
CA TRP A 350 -19.80 -6.19 -29.37
C TRP A 350 -20.23 -7.62 -29.03
N LYS A 351 -21.14 -8.18 -29.82
CA LYS A 351 -21.78 -9.47 -29.53
C LYS A 351 -20.79 -10.64 -29.42
N PRO A 352 -19.86 -10.88 -30.36
CA PRO A 352 -18.88 -11.96 -30.24
C PRO A 352 -17.98 -11.82 -29.00
N TYR A 353 -17.67 -10.62 -28.59
CA TYR A 353 -16.85 -10.37 -27.38
C TYR A 353 -17.59 -10.79 -26.11
N PHE A 354 -18.85 -10.38 -25.95
CA PHE A 354 -19.63 -10.76 -24.79
C PHE A 354 -20.08 -12.22 -24.80
N GLU A 355 -20.32 -12.81 -25.96
CA GLU A 355 -20.53 -14.25 -26.09
C GLU A 355 -19.29 -15.04 -25.64
N TYR A 356 -18.09 -14.60 -25.99
CA TYR A 356 -16.84 -15.20 -25.54
C TYR A 356 -16.69 -15.15 -24.00
N ILE A 357 -17.03 -14.03 -23.37
CA ILE A 357 -17.02 -13.89 -21.89
C ILE A 357 -18.05 -14.83 -21.27
N ALA A 358 -19.26 -14.86 -21.80
CA ALA A 358 -20.35 -15.74 -21.29
C ALA A 358 -19.99 -17.23 -21.44
N ASP A 359 -19.42 -17.65 -22.56
CA ASP A 359 -18.96 -19.01 -22.80
C ASP A 359 -17.82 -19.38 -21.85
N SER A 360 -16.89 -18.46 -21.60
CA SER A 360 -15.81 -18.63 -20.64
C SER A 360 -16.36 -18.81 -19.22
N LEU A 361 -17.33 -17.98 -18.83
CA LEU A 361 -18.03 -18.11 -17.56
C LEU A 361 -18.73 -19.46 -17.44
N HIS A 362 -19.54 -19.84 -18.45
CA HIS A 362 -20.29 -21.09 -18.43
C HIS A 362 -19.39 -22.32 -18.38
N LYS A 363 -18.28 -22.31 -19.09
CA LYS A 363 -17.34 -23.43 -19.19
C LYS A 363 -16.54 -23.64 -17.90
N TYR A 364 -16.24 -22.58 -17.18
CA TYR A 364 -15.32 -22.63 -16.03
C TYR A 364 -15.96 -22.33 -14.68
N SER A 365 -17.26 -21.95 -14.63
CA SER A 365 -17.98 -21.77 -13.38
C SER A 365 -18.35 -23.13 -12.76
N SER A 366 -18.12 -23.29 -11.46
CA SER A 366 -18.57 -24.45 -10.69
C SER A 366 -20.05 -24.34 -10.32
N GLN A 367 -20.67 -25.46 -9.90
CA GLN A 367 -22.04 -25.42 -9.35
C GLN A 367 -22.18 -24.49 -8.14
N ARG A 368 -21.10 -24.28 -7.35
CA ARG A 368 -21.07 -23.34 -6.24
C ARG A 368 -21.06 -21.88 -6.71
N ASP A 369 -20.43 -21.58 -7.84
CA ASP A 369 -20.38 -20.25 -8.42
C ASP A 369 -21.74 -19.86 -9.01
N HIS A 370 -22.49 -20.80 -9.55
CA HIS A 370 -23.86 -20.58 -10.00
C HIS A 370 -24.83 -20.20 -8.86
N GLN A 371 -24.52 -20.57 -7.61
CA GLN A 371 -25.31 -20.17 -6.44
C GLN A 371 -25.04 -18.72 -6.01
N LYS A 372 -23.96 -18.12 -6.45
CA LYS A 372 -23.60 -16.72 -6.17
C LYS A 372 -24.36 -15.69 -7.02
N GLY A 373 -25.10 -16.15 -8.05
CA GLY A 373 -26.04 -15.32 -8.81
C GLY A 373 -25.39 -14.21 -9.65
N GLU A 374 -26.10 -13.10 -9.77
CA GLU A 374 -25.77 -11.95 -10.61
C GLU A 374 -24.39 -11.35 -10.27
N TYR A 375 -24.03 -11.30 -9.03
CA TYR A 375 -22.77 -10.74 -8.54
C TYR A 375 -21.53 -11.45 -9.08
N PHE A 376 -21.58 -12.78 -9.19
CA PHE A 376 -20.47 -13.53 -9.77
C PHE A 376 -20.29 -13.21 -11.26
N VAL A 377 -21.41 -13.14 -12.01
CA VAL A 377 -21.40 -12.76 -13.43
C VAL A 377 -20.83 -11.37 -13.61
N HIS A 378 -21.22 -10.43 -12.77
CA HIS A 378 -20.75 -9.05 -12.79
C HIS A 378 -19.25 -8.95 -12.52
N GLY A 379 -18.77 -9.49 -11.39
CA GLY A 379 -17.34 -9.48 -11.01
C GLY A 379 -16.46 -10.18 -12.05
N PHE A 380 -16.94 -11.32 -12.60
CA PHE A 380 -16.23 -12.02 -13.67
C PHE A 380 -16.13 -11.18 -14.95
N THR A 381 -17.24 -10.55 -15.36
CA THR A 381 -17.27 -9.70 -16.55
C THR A 381 -16.33 -8.51 -16.39
N LEU A 382 -16.35 -7.85 -15.23
CA LEU A 382 -15.42 -6.75 -14.93
C LEU A 382 -13.97 -7.23 -14.98
N ALA A 383 -13.64 -8.36 -14.37
CA ALA A 383 -12.30 -8.93 -14.40
C ALA A 383 -11.84 -9.29 -15.83
N MET A 384 -12.73 -9.85 -16.65
CA MET A 384 -12.42 -10.20 -18.05
C MET A 384 -12.26 -8.97 -18.96
N THR A 385 -12.80 -7.81 -18.57
CA THR A 385 -12.76 -6.59 -19.37
C THR A 385 -11.78 -5.54 -18.86
N CYS A 386 -11.18 -5.73 -17.68
CA CYS A 386 -10.33 -4.72 -17.02
C CYS A 386 -9.05 -4.37 -17.76
N ASP A 387 -8.48 -5.29 -18.53
CA ASP A 387 -7.25 -5.10 -19.30
C ASP A 387 -7.52 -4.71 -20.77
N ASN A 388 -8.78 -4.35 -21.11
CA ASN A 388 -9.15 -3.86 -22.43
C ASN A 388 -8.49 -2.49 -22.69
N LYS A 389 -7.74 -2.40 -23.79
CA LYS A 389 -7.01 -1.19 -24.17
C LYS A 389 -7.87 -0.09 -24.79
N PHE A 390 -9.10 -0.40 -25.19
CA PHE A 390 -9.97 0.49 -25.96
C PHE A 390 -11.16 1.02 -25.15
N TYR A 391 -11.64 0.23 -24.17
CA TYR A 391 -12.82 0.53 -23.40
C TYR A 391 -12.57 0.26 -21.91
N ARG A 392 -13.12 1.14 -21.10
CA ARG A 392 -13.05 1.04 -19.66
C ARG A 392 -14.37 0.47 -19.13
N PRO A 393 -14.37 -0.66 -18.41
CA PRO A 393 -15.58 -1.14 -17.78
C PRO A 393 -15.95 -0.21 -16.61
N ILE A 394 -17.19 0.22 -16.57
CA ILE A 394 -17.76 0.98 -15.45
C ILE A 394 -18.87 0.13 -14.85
N SER A 395 -18.72 -0.20 -13.55
CA SER A 395 -19.73 -0.91 -12.80
C SER A 395 -20.90 0.03 -12.46
N GLU A 396 -22.14 -0.42 -12.70
CA GLU A 396 -23.38 0.20 -12.22
C GLU A 396 -23.41 1.74 -12.33
N LYS A 397 -23.06 2.25 -13.52
CA LYS A 397 -23.18 3.69 -13.76
C LYS A 397 -24.64 4.12 -13.60
N ASP A 398 -24.90 4.95 -12.60
CA ASP A 398 -26.22 5.58 -12.44
C ASP A 398 -26.49 6.45 -13.67
N THR A 399 -27.40 6.01 -14.51
CA THR A 399 -27.93 6.79 -15.60
C THR A 399 -29.28 7.32 -15.16
N GLN A 400 -29.55 8.62 -15.28
CA GLN A 400 -30.80 9.26 -14.86
C GLN A 400 -32.08 8.58 -15.38
N GLU A 401 -31.96 7.58 -16.22
CA GLU A 401 -33.06 6.81 -16.83
C GLU A 401 -33.28 5.40 -16.21
N GLY A 402 -32.62 5.09 -15.09
CA GLY A 402 -32.65 3.76 -14.46
C GLY A 402 -31.53 2.83 -14.91
N TYR A 403 -31.47 1.65 -14.29
CA TYR A 403 -30.45 0.62 -14.57
C TYR A 403 -30.54 0.05 -15.98
#